data_642d8c3d42c8e00a4d9d305f8d69a96c
#
_entry.id   642d8c3d42c8e00a4d9d305f8d69a96c
#
_cell.length_a   1.000
_cell.length_b   1.000
_cell.length_c   1.000
_cell.angle_alpha   90.00
_cell.angle_beta   90.00
_cell.angle_gamma   90.00
#
_symmetry.space_group_name_H-M   'P 1'
#
loop_
_entity.id
_entity.type
_entity.pdbx_description
1 polymer ?
#
loop_
_entity_poly.entity_id
_entity_poly.type
_entity_poly.pdbx_seq_one_letter_code
_entity_poly.pdbx_strand_id
1 'polypeptide(L)'
;MGQRTRFVCYQPKTILNKGKRADHWFWTRYSAYPYLGCQHGCAFCYCRERKYIPRKPQEADEVYDVVTDEFSHLIKIKENAPQLLRKALARLPADVIFTGDYQPAERRFKISRKMLEVCLELGFPVFVLTRSPLVLRDLDLLQAINQRSRAVVAFSIISTPESPEYSRISVMEGLAPTAEKRFKAMQEIAKVGILTGTVAMPLLPRLCDDDHNLQALVQWTARHGGKFVLGGGLTLADQQKEFFMRLLRQNHPYLLPLYTRLYPVGSYSPAQPWKQVGLRIREFCQLEHISDRIPRPIIPGEKRSLNKRIVEVLADQCYWLDLENASSQRVWAYRNTAWAIEDLEQDVGLVYGQMGRKGLESIENVGPKMVAVVETLLNEFSADLP
;
A
#
# COMPACT_ATOMS: atom_id res chain seq x y z
N MET A 1 35.37 0.11 -2.13
CA MET A 1 34.89 -1.30 -1.96
C MET A 1 33.48 -1.22 -1.42
N GLY A 2 32.47 -1.81 -2.12
CA GLY A 2 31.08 -1.80 -1.65
C GLY A 2 30.93 -2.62 -0.37
N GLN A 3 30.20 -2.09 0.59
CA GLN A 3 29.94 -2.73 1.87
C GLN A 3 29.21 -4.07 1.62
N ARG A 4 29.74 -5.18 2.15
CA ARG A 4 29.16 -6.52 1.95
C ARG A 4 27.91 -6.68 2.80
N THR A 5 26.79 -7.13 2.20
CA THR A 5 25.56 -7.40 2.95
C THR A 5 25.76 -8.53 3.97
N ARG A 6 25.36 -8.31 5.21
CA ARG A 6 25.35 -9.29 6.31
C ARG A 6 23.91 -9.78 6.52
N PHE A 7 23.73 -11.09 6.63
CA PHE A 7 22.43 -11.73 6.89
C PHE A 7 22.44 -12.31 8.30
N VAL A 8 21.41 -11.99 9.09
CA VAL A 8 21.21 -12.48 10.44
C VAL A 8 19.86 -13.16 10.54
N CYS A 9 19.87 -14.47 10.73
CA CYS A 9 18.68 -15.27 10.94
C CYS A 9 18.25 -15.23 12.40
N TYR A 10 16.96 -15.06 12.67
CA TYR A 10 16.41 -15.09 14.02
C TYR A 10 14.95 -15.57 14.04
N GLN A 11 14.46 -15.92 15.22
CA GLN A 11 13.12 -16.45 15.43
C GLN A 11 12.32 -15.49 16.33
N PRO A 12 11.51 -14.58 15.76
CA PRO A 12 10.63 -13.74 16.55
C PRO A 12 9.49 -14.55 17.21
N LYS A 13 8.86 -13.97 18.23
CA LYS A 13 7.69 -14.59 18.89
C LYS A 13 6.39 -14.38 18.13
N THR A 14 6.30 -13.31 17.34
CA THR A 14 5.11 -12.91 16.57
C THR A 14 5.51 -12.38 15.20
N ILE A 15 4.59 -12.46 14.24
CA ILE A 15 4.80 -11.96 12.88
C ILE A 15 3.66 -11.07 12.40
N LEU A 16 2.43 -11.31 12.88
CA LEU A 16 1.24 -10.69 12.37
C LEU A 16 0.91 -9.38 13.10
N ASN A 17 0.74 -8.31 12.33
CA ASN A 17 0.04 -7.11 12.79
C ASN A 17 -1.42 -7.20 12.36
N LYS A 18 -2.33 -6.74 13.22
CA LYS A 18 -3.78 -6.84 13.03
C LYS A 18 -4.44 -5.48 13.22
N GLY A 19 -5.13 -5.00 12.18
CA GLY A 19 -6.03 -3.86 12.25
C GLY A 19 -7.40 -4.23 12.81
N LYS A 20 -8.08 -3.28 13.45
CA LYS A 20 -9.49 -3.43 13.86
C LYS A 20 -10.38 -3.62 12.62
N ARG A 21 -10.13 -2.83 11.57
CA ARG A 21 -10.79 -2.86 10.25
C ARG A 21 -9.73 -2.90 9.16
N ALA A 22 -10.15 -3.18 7.92
CA ALA A 22 -9.31 -2.95 6.75
C ALA A 22 -9.01 -1.44 6.63
N ASP A 23 -7.77 -1.10 6.29
CA ASP A 23 -7.44 0.29 5.92
C ASP A 23 -8.03 0.62 4.55
N HIS A 24 -8.38 1.90 4.34
CA HIS A 24 -9.00 2.34 3.09
C HIS A 24 -7.98 2.73 2.00
N TRP A 25 -6.67 2.52 2.23
CA TRP A 25 -5.63 2.77 1.23
C TRP A 25 -5.30 1.52 0.43
N PHE A 26 -5.05 0.40 1.14
CA PHE A 26 -4.61 -0.88 0.57
C PHE A 26 -5.63 -2.00 0.77
N TRP A 27 -6.72 -1.72 1.47
CA TRP A 27 -7.76 -2.68 1.88
C TRP A 27 -7.22 -3.81 2.74
N THR A 28 -6.12 -3.59 3.44
CA THR A 28 -5.47 -4.62 4.25
C THR A 28 -5.90 -4.55 5.71
N ARG A 29 -6.28 -5.68 6.26
CA ARG A 29 -6.60 -5.84 7.68
C ARG A 29 -5.43 -6.39 8.46
N TYR A 30 -4.58 -7.15 7.80
CA TYR A 30 -3.42 -7.83 8.40
C TYR A 30 -2.15 -7.43 7.66
N SER A 31 -1.01 -7.51 8.38
CA SER A 31 0.29 -7.40 7.71
C SER A 31 1.33 -8.29 8.36
N ALA A 32 2.23 -8.85 7.55
CA ALA A 32 3.32 -9.70 8.00
C ALA A 32 4.55 -9.50 7.11
N TYR A 33 5.68 -9.15 7.71
CA TYR A 33 6.92 -8.84 7.00
C TYR A 33 8.04 -9.81 7.38
N PRO A 34 8.61 -10.57 6.42
CA PRO A 34 9.61 -11.61 6.70
C PRO A 34 11.00 -11.08 7.02
N TYR A 35 11.30 -9.82 6.68
CA TYR A 35 12.62 -9.23 6.83
C TYR A 35 12.58 -7.93 7.62
N LEU A 36 13.72 -7.56 8.21
CA LEU A 36 14.04 -6.22 8.67
C LEU A 36 15.30 -5.76 7.95
N GLY A 37 15.34 -4.48 7.56
CA GLY A 37 16.33 -3.98 6.61
C GLY A 37 15.97 -4.36 5.18
N CYS A 38 16.51 -3.63 4.21
CA CYS A 38 16.19 -3.85 2.79
C CYS A 38 17.37 -3.47 1.89
N GLN A 39 17.81 -4.44 1.08
CA GLN A 39 18.94 -4.26 0.16
C GLN A 39 18.66 -3.27 -0.98
N HIS A 40 17.43 -2.85 -1.22
CA HIS A 40 17.14 -1.79 -2.20
C HIS A 40 17.71 -0.45 -1.75
N GLY A 41 17.75 -0.18 -0.45
CA GLY A 41 18.42 0.99 0.09
C GLY A 41 17.78 2.34 -0.23
N CYS A 42 16.49 2.39 -0.59
CA CYS A 42 15.79 3.63 -0.92
C CYS A 42 15.98 4.68 0.18
N ALA A 43 16.33 5.92 -0.20
CA ALA A 43 16.61 7.00 0.73
C ALA A 43 15.39 7.38 1.58
N PHE A 44 14.22 7.30 0.99
CA PHE A 44 12.94 7.72 1.57
C PHE A 44 12.18 6.57 2.27
N CYS A 45 12.77 5.38 2.41
CA CYS A 45 12.08 4.22 2.97
C CYS A 45 11.64 4.48 4.41
N TYR A 46 10.33 4.42 4.68
CA TYR A 46 9.78 4.61 6.02
C TYR A 46 10.21 3.52 7.01
N CYS A 47 10.59 2.34 6.51
CA CYS A 47 11.12 1.27 7.37
C CYS A 47 12.48 1.61 8.01
N ARG A 48 13.10 2.74 7.65
CA ARG A 48 14.27 3.31 8.33
C ARG A 48 13.89 4.03 9.63
N GLU A 49 12.59 4.29 9.87
CA GLU A 49 12.16 4.90 11.12
C GLU A 49 12.38 3.96 12.31
N ARG A 50 12.76 4.55 13.43
CA ARG A 50 13.11 3.82 14.66
C ARG A 50 12.02 2.87 15.15
N LYS A 51 10.75 3.20 14.93
CA LYS A 51 9.59 2.38 15.35
C LYS A 51 9.49 1.02 14.61
N TYR A 52 10.08 0.89 13.41
CA TYR A 52 10.08 -0.34 12.63
C TYR A 52 11.33 -1.20 12.86
N ILE A 53 12.29 -0.70 13.63
CA ILE A 53 13.52 -1.41 13.98
C ILE A 53 13.36 -1.92 15.42
N PRO A 54 13.14 -3.23 15.63
CA PRO A 54 12.94 -3.76 16.97
C PRO A 54 14.18 -3.52 17.83
N ARG A 55 13.96 -2.95 19.02
CA ARG A 55 14.97 -2.82 20.05
C ARG A 55 14.73 -3.89 21.10
N LYS A 56 15.67 -4.81 21.27
CA LYS A 56 15.75 -5.58 22.51
C LYS A 56 16.75 -4.93 23.44
N PRO A 57 16.53 -4.97 24.78
CA PRO A 57 17.51 -4.48 25.73
C PRO A 57 18.91 -5.11 25.56
N GLN A 58 18.96 -6.35 25.08
CA GLN A 58 20.20 -7.09 24.79
C GLN A 58 20.80 -6.80 23.40
N GLU A 59 20.06 -6.12 22.52
CA GLU A 59 20.47 -5.69 21.17
C GLU A 59 20.65 -4.16 21.12
N ALA A 60 20.73 -3.50 22.30
CA ALA A 60 20.87 -2.05 22.41
C ALA A 60 22.15 -1.53 21.72
N ASP A 61 23.16 -2.38 21.58
CA ASP A 61 24.41 -2.07 20.89
C ASP A 61 24.34 -2.25 19.37
N GLU A 62 23.28 -2.88 18.82
CA GLU A 62 23.03 -2.95 17.39
C GLU A 62 22.13 -1.79 16.95
N VAL A 63 22.55 -0.57 17.12
CA VAL A 63 21.93 0.61 16.52
C VAL A 63 22.26 0.60 15.04
N TYR A 64 21.23 0.64 14.17
CA TYR A 64 21.47 0.88 12.75
C TYR A 64 22.16 2.24 12.59
N ASP A 65 23.40 2.21 12.18
CA ASP A 65 24.15 3.44 11.91
C ASP A 65 23.61 4.09 10.63
N VAL A 66 23.07 5.28 10.78
CA VAL A 66 22.57 6.10 9.67
C VAL A 66 23.72 6.51 8.74
N VAL A 67 24.94 6.66 9.27
CA VAL A 67 26.11 7.11 8.48
C VAL A 67 26.60 5.98 7.57
N THR A 68 26.65 4.74 8.07
CA THR A 68 27.12 3.57 7.32
C THR A 68 26.03 2.88 6.51
N ASP A 69 24.77 3.35 6.62
CA ASP A 69 23.60 2.73 5.98
C ASP A 69 23.44 1.24 6.32
N GLU A 70 23.59 0.87 7.58
CA GLU A 70 23.39 -0.52 8.02
C GLU A 70 22.02 -1.08 7.63
N PHE A 71 20.98 -0.23 7.55
CA PHE A 71 19.64 -0.66 7.11
C PHE A 71 19.66 -1.40 5.77
N SER A 72 20.52 -1.01 4.83
CA SER A 72 20.64 -1.65 3.52
C SER A 72 21.61 -2.81 3.49
N HIS A 73 22.49 -2.90 4.47
CA HIS A 73 23.57 -3.89 4.52
C HIS A 73 23.45 -4.92 5.64
N LEU A 74 22.55 -4.71 6.61
CA LEU A 74 22.21 -5.68 7.64
C LEU A 74 20.76 -6.14 7.47
N ILE A 75 20.58 -7.35 6.96
CA ILE A 75 19.25 -7.91 6.73
C ILE A 75 18.97 -8.99 7.77
N LYS A 76 17.99 -8.74 8.63
CA LYS A 76 17.51 -9.72 9.62
C LYS A 76 16.39 -10.56 9.00
N ILE A 77 16.48 -11.88 9.10
CA ILE A 77 15.59 -12.86 8.46
C ILE A 77 14.78 -13.57 9.56
N LYS A 78 13.46 -13.48 9.48
CA LYS A 78 12.53 -14.15 10.40
C LYS A 78 12.29 -15.58 9.91
N GLU A 79 13.15 -16.52 10.27
CA GLU A 79 13.15 -17.87 9.70
C GLU A 79 11.85 -18.65 9.97
N ASN A 80 11.23 -18.45 11.14
CA ASN A 80 9.99 -19.09 11.54
C ASN A 80 8.72 -18.30 11.14
N ALA A 81 8.85 -17.27 10.27
CA ALA A 81 7.72 -16.43 9.85
C ALA A 81 6.56 -17.23 9.25
N PRO A 82 6.77 -18.24 8.37
CA PRO A 82 5.66 -19.03 7.83
C PRO A 82 4.90 -19.80 8.89
N GLN A 83 5.60 -20.42 9.86
CA GLN A 83 4.98 -21.19 10.95
C GLN A 83 4.15 -20.26 11.88
N LEU A 84 4.70 -19.10 12.23
CA LEU A 84 4.00 -18.11 13.04
C LEU A 84 2.77 -17.55 12.31
N LEU A 85 2.89 -17.30 11.00
CA LEU A 85 1.79 -16.83 10.16
C LEU A 85 0.66 -17.87 10.13
N ARG A 86 0.97 -19.15 9.85
CA ARG A 86 -0.02 -20.24 9.86
C ARG A 86 -0.76 -20.32 11.20
N LYS A 87 -0.04 -20.31 12.31
CA LYS A 87 -0.63 -20.34 13.66
C LYS A 87 -1.55 -19.15 13.92
N ALA A 88 -1.19 -17.96 13.44
CA ALA A 88 -1.97 -16.74 13.65
C ALA A 88 -3.23 -16.73 12.77
N LEU A 89 -3.10 -17.01 11.46
CA LEU A 89 -4.20 -16.94 10.51
C LEU A 89 -5.25 -18.02 10.71
N ALA A 90 -4.86 -19.21 11.17
CA ALA A 90 -5.81 -20.32 11.45
C ALA A 90 -6.94 -19.97 12.45
N ARG A 91 -6.81 -18.86 13.17
CA ARG A 91 -7.76 -18.40 14.21
C ARG A 91 -8.48 -17.10 13.84
N LEU A 92 -8.29 -16.62 12.61
CA LEU A 92 -8.79 -15.31 12.19
C LEU A 92 -9.72 -15.47 10.98
N PRO A 93 -10.72 -14.59 10.83
CA PRO A 93 -11.49 -14.53 9.61
C PRO A 93 -10.60 -14.14 8.44
N ALA A 94 -10.82 -14.75 7.27
CA ALA A 94 -10.09 -14.43 6.07
C ALA A 94 -10.35 -12.97 5.68
N ASP A 95 -9.27 -12.20 5.54
CA ASP A 95 -9.27 -10.83 5.07
C ASP A 95 -7.90 -10.51 4.47
N VAL A 96 -7.77 -9.39 3.75
CA VAL A 96 -6.56 -9.06 3.00
C VAL A 96 -5.35 -8.91 3.92
N ILE A 97 -4.30 -9.66 3.59
CA ILE A 97 -3.00 -9.56 4.26
C ILE A 97 -1.97 -8.87 3.38
N PHE A 98 -1.35 -7.82 3.90
CA PHE A 98 -0.18 -7.19 3.29
C PHE A 98 1.05 -8.04 3.58
N THR A 99 1.66 -8.61 2.54
CA THR A 99 2.84 -9.48 2.67
C THR A 99 3.65 -9.48 1.37
N GLY A 100 4.79 -10.17 1.35
CA GLY A 100 5.59 -10.32 0.15
C GLY A 100 6.68 -9.25 0.00
N ASP A 101 7.77 -9.41 0.73
CA ASP A 101 8.97 -8.59 0.59
C ASP A 101 9.95 -9.24 -0.40
N TYR A 102 10.10 -8.65 -1.59
CA TYR A 102 10.89 -9.19 -2.70
C TYR A 102 12.24 -8.49 -2.89
N GLN A 103 12.93 -8.19 -1.82
CA GLN A 103 14.32 -7.73 -1.90
C GLN A 103 15.28 -8.87 -2.36
N PRO A 104 16.55 -8.58 -2.74
CA PRO A 104 17.49 -9.62 -3.22
C PRO A 104 17.69 -10.82 -2.29
N ALA A 105 17.60 -10.64 -0.96
CA ALA A 105 17.66 -11.70 0.04
C ALA A 105 16.62 -12.81 -0.22
N GLU A 106 15.45 -12.46 -0.75
CA GLU A 106 14.36 -13.40 -1.03
C GLU A 106 14.73 -14.46 -2.08
N ARG A 107 15.73 -14.20 -2.94
CA ARG A 107 16.27 -15.22 -3.87
C ARG A 107 16.87 -16.43 -3.12
N ARG A 108 17.51 -16.15 -1.99
CA ARG A 108 18.18 -17.16 -1.17
C ARG A 108 17.24 -17.80 -0.14
N PHE A 109 16.51 -16.97 0.62
CA PHE A 109 15.78 -17.43 1.81
C PHE A 109 14.35 -17.88 1.50
N LYS A 110 13.72 -17.35 0.47
CA LYS A 110 12.38 -17.73 -0.03
C LYS A 110 11.29 -17.69 1.07
N ILE A 111 11.40 -16.74 2.03
CA ILE A 111 10.45 -16.67 3.13
C ILE A 111 9.11 -16.10 2.66
N SER A 112 9.12 -15.08 1.76
CA SER A 112 7.88 -14.54 1.18
C SER A 112 7.10 -15.63 0.43
N ARG A 113 7.78 -16.48 -0.36
CA ARG A 113 7.14 -17.60 -1.04
C ARG A 113 6.45 -18.56 -0.05
N LYS A 114 7.15 -18.96 1.01
CA LYS A 114 6.59 -19.84 2.05
C LYS A 114 5.41 -19.20 2.78
N MET A 115 5.40 -17.88 2.95
CA MET A 115 4.27 -17.17 3.53
C MET A 115 3.08 -17.12 2.57
N LEU A 116 3.30 -16.96 1.26
CA LEU A 116 2.24 -17.08 0.25
C LEU A 116 1.63 -18.49 0.20
N GLU A 117 2.43 -19.54 0.37
CA GLU A 117 1.95 -20.93 0.50
C GLU A 117 0.96 -21.07 1.67
N VAL A 118 1.25 -20.43 2.82
CA VAL A 118 0.35 -20.39 3.97
C VAL A 118 -0.94 -19.62 3.66
N CYS A 119 -0.85 -18.48 2.97
CA CYS A 119 -2.03 -17.70 2.57
C CYS A 119 -2.92 -18.51 1.62
N LEU A 120 -2.33 -19.21 0.64
CA LEU A 120 -3.04 -20.10 -0.27
C LEU A 120 -3.75 -21.23 0.49
N GLU A 121 -3.03 -21.92 1.37
CA GLU A 121 -3.56 -23.04 2.17
C GLU A 121 -4.79 -22.62 3.00
N LEU A 122 -4.71 -21.45 3.65
CA LEU A 122 -5.76 -20.97 4.55
C LEU A 122 -6.81 -20.08 3.88
N GLY A 123 -6.70 -19.81 2.56
CA GLY A 123 -7.68 -19.04 1.79
C GLY A 123 -7.65 -17.54 2.11
N PHE A 124 -6.50 -16.98 2.49
CA PHE A 124 -6.38 -15.53 2.73
C PHE A 124 -6.02 -14.79 1.44
N PRO A 125 -6.76 -13.72 1.09
CA PRO A 125 -6.38 -12.83 0.01
C PRO A 125 -5.11 -12.07 0.37
N VAL A 126 -4.28 -11.77 -0.65
CA VAL A 126 -3.00 -11.11 -0.44
C VAL A 126 -2.91 -9.78 -1.17
N PHE A 127 -2.24 -8.81 -0.54
CA PHE A 127 -1.77 -7.59 -1.16
C PHE A 127 -0.25 -7.57 -1.11
N VAL A 128 0.39 -7.57 -2.27
CA VAL A 128 1.84 -7.51 -2.43
C VAL A 128 2.22 -6.15 -2.98
N LEU A 129 3.01 -5.36 -2.24
CA LEU A 129 3.63 -4.15 -2.75
C LEU A 129 5.13 -4.35 -2.87
N THR A 130 5.67 -4.19 -4.06
CA THR A 130 7.09 -4.45 -4.30
C THR A 130 7.74 -3.43 -5.26
N ARG A 131 9.06 -3.35 -5.21
CA ARG A 131 9.90 -2.68 -6.21
C ARG A 131 10.64 -3.68 -7.11
N SER A 132 10.39 -4.98 -6.94
CA SER A 132 11.21 -6.02 -7.55
C SER A 132 10.42 -6.91 -8.51
N PRO A 133 10.90 -7.09 -9.75
CA PRO A 133 10.39 -8.12 -10.65
C PRO A 133 10.54 -9.55 -10.14
N LEU A 134 11.27 -9.75 -9.04
CA LEU A 134 11.42 -11.08 -8.42
C LEU A 134 10.07 -11.69 -7.99
N VAL A 135 9.03 -10.87 -7.82
CA VAL A 135 7.66 -11.35 -7.54
C VAL A 135 7.16 -12.32 -8.61
N LEU A 136 7.61 -12.21 -9.85
CA LEU A 136 7.25 -13.12 -10.95
C LEU A 136 7.71 -14.57 -10.72
N ARG A 137 8.70 -14.80 -9.87
CA ARG A 137 9.10 -16.16 -9.44
C ARG A 137 7.94 -16.92 -8.79
N ASP A 138 7.05 -16.22 -8.12
CA ASP A 138 5.96 -16.78 -7.32
C ASP A 138 4.60 -16.58 -8.00
N LEU A 139 4.59 -16.36 -9.32
CA LEU A 139 3.39 -16.14 -10.13
C LEU A 139 2.41 -17.30 -10.05
N ASP A 140 2.91 -18.54 -9.97
CA ASP A 140 2.14 -19.75 -9.75
C ASP A 140 1.27 -19.69 -8.48
N LEU A 141 1.85 -19.28 -7.36
CA LEU A 141 1.14 -19.13 -6.10
C LEU A 141 0.16 -17.96 -6.12
N LEU A 142 0.57 -16.83 -6.71
CA LEU A 142 -0.25 -15.64 -6.81
C LEU A 142 -1.50 -15.90 -7.67
N GLN A 143 -1.38 -16.66 -8.77
CA GLN A 143 -2.52 -17.09 -9.57
C GLN A 143 -3.47 -18.01 -8.78
N ALA A 144 -2.92 -19.00 -8.08
CA ALA A 144 -3.73 -19.90 -7.26
C ALA A 144 -4.46 -19.15 -6.13
N ILE A 145 -3.79 -18.20 -5.47
CA ILE A 145 -4.43 -17.33 -4.47
C ILE A 145 -5.51 -16.46 -5.11
N ASN A 146 -5.23 -15.86 -6.29
CA ASN A 146 -6.20 -15.02 -6.98
C ASN A 146 -7.48 -15.77 -7.34
N GLN A 147 -7.37 -17.01 -7.77
CA GLN A 147 -8.52 -17.87 -8.07
C GLN A 147 -9.31 -18.22 -6.80
N ARG A 148 -8.62 -18.54 -5.71
CA ARG A 148 -9.24 -18.99 -4.45
C ARG A 148 -9.83 -17.86 -3.61
N SER A 149 -9.09 -16.75 -3.46
CA SER A 149 -9.41 -15.70 -2.50
C SER A 149 -9.18 -14.27 -2.97
N ARG A 150 -8.39 -14.04 -3.98
CA ARG A 150 -7.90 -12.80 -4.61
C ARG A 150 -6.46 -12.45 -4.24
N ALA A 151 -5.75 -11.94 -5.23
CA ALA A 151 -4.42 -11.37 -5.10
C ALA A 151 -4.38 -9.98 -5.75
N VAL A 152 -3.68 -9.06 -5.12
CA VAL A 152 -3.31 -7.76 -5.70
C VAL A 152 -1.79 -7.67 -5.67
N VAL A 153 -1.18 -7.33 -6.80
CA VAL A 153 0.26 -7.10 -6.88
C VAL A 153 0.51 -5.69 -7.40
N ALA A 154 0.93 -4.80 -6.52
CA ALA A 154 1.23 -3.42 -6.84
C ALA A 154 2.74 -3.18 -6.91
N PHE A 155 3.14 -2.29 -7.81
CA PHE A 155 4.54 -1.88 -7.93
C PHE A 155 4.71 -0.45 -7.43
N SER A 156 5.66 -0.25 -6.49
CA SER A 156 6.03 1.10 -6.10
C SER A 156 6.92 1.70 -7.19
N ILE A 157 6.38 2.68 -7.92
CA ILE A 157 7.05 3.40 -9.01
C ILE A 157 6.72 4.89 -8.84
N ILE A 158 7.74 5.74 -8.81
CA ILE A 158 7.57 7.17 -8.55
C ILE A 158 7.99 8.06 -9.71
N SER A 159 8.63 7.47 -10.73
CA SER A 159 9.01 8.16 -11.96
C SER A 159 9.13 7.18 -13.11
N THR A 160 9.08 7.71 -14.34
CA THR A 160 9.28 6.96 -15.58
C THR A 160 10.54 7.42 -16.30
N PRO A 161 11.07 6.65 -17.26
CA PRO A 161 12.20 7.09 -18.08
C PRO A 161 11.95 8.38 -18.86
N GLU A 162 10.69 8.75 -19.06
CA GLU A 162 10.28 9.99 -19.73
C GLU A 162 10.40 11.22 -18.82
N SER A 163 10.50 11.00 -17.49
CA SER A 163 10.68 12.11 -16.53
C SER A 163 12.06 12.78 -16.71
N PRO A 164 12.12 14.10 -16.83
CA PRO A 164 13.39 14.84 -16.91
C PRO A 164 14.33 14.56 -15.72
N GLU A 165 13.77 14.29 -14.56
CA GLU A 165 14.50 14.03 -13.32
C GLU A 165 14.77 12.55 -13.05
N TYR A 166 14.44 11.64 -13.98
CA TYR A 166 14.49 10.18 -13.77
C TYR A 166 15.84 9.69 -13.23
N SER A 167 16.94 10.12 -13.83
CA SER A 167 18.29 9.73 -13.39
C SER A 167 18.58 10.17 -11.96
N ARG A 168 18.13 11.36 -11.58
CA ARG A 168 18.30 11.92 -10.23
C ARG A 168 17.42 11.22 -9.21
N ILE A 169 16.18 10.88 -9.59
CA ILE A 169 15.26 10.11 -8.75
C ILE A 169 15.80 8.70 -8.51
N SER A 170 16.38 8.07 -9.54
CA SER A 170 17.00 6.73 -9.45
C SER A 170 18.06 6.65 -8.36
N VAL A 171 18.85 7.71 -8.15
CA VAL A 171 19.82 7.77 -7.05
C VAL A 171 19.13 7.67 -5.68
N MET A 172 17.96 8.30 -5.52
CA MET A 172 17.18 8.24 -4.29
C MET A 172 16.48 6.88 -4.10
N GLU A 173 16.28 6.10 -5.16
CA GLU A 173 15.76 4.74 -5.11
C GLU A 173 16.82 3.67 -4.77
N GLY A 174 18.10 4.05 -4.75
CA GLY A 174 19.21 3.16 -4.38
C GLY A 174 19.43 2.02 -5.38
N LEU A 175 19.41 0.77 -4.89
CA LEU A 175 19.61 -0.43 -5.70
C LEU A 175 18.29 -1.08 -6.16
N ALA A 176 17.17 -0.35 -6.10
CA ALA A 176 15.89 -0.87 -6.61
C ALA A 176 15.98 -1.07 -8.14
N PRO A 177 15.36 -2.13 -8.69
CA PRO A 177 15.25 -2.30 -10.14
C PRO A 177 14.64 -1.10 -10.85
N THR A 178 15.02 -0.83 -12.10
CA THR A 178 14.53 0.33 -12.86
C THR A 178 13.00 0.32 -13.03
N ALA A 179 12.40 1.48 -13.30
CA ALA A 179 10.97 1.60 -13.51
C ALA A 179 10.49 0.71 -14.67
N GLU A 180 11.24 0.64 -15.78
CA GLU A 180 10.89 -0.20 -16.93
C GLU A 180 10.80 -1.69 -16.56
N LYS A 181 11.71 -2.17 -15.70
CA LYS A 181 11.67 -3.56 -15.23
C LYS A 181 10.45 -3.83 -14.37
N ARG A 182 10.04 -2.83 -13.57
CA ARG A 182 8.83 -2.92 -12.72
C ARG A 182 7.56 -2.88 -13.59
N PHE A 183 7.48 -2.02 -14.60
CA PHE A 183 6.36 -1.97 -15.55
C PHE A 183 6.25 -3.25 -16.39
N LYS A 184 7.36 -3.80 -16.87
CA LYS A 184 7.35 -5.11 -17.54
C LYS A 184 6.83 -6.22 -16.61
N ALA A 185 7.23 -6.22 -15.35
CA ALA A 185 6.70 -7.18 -14.38
C ALA A 185 5.20 -6.96 -14.12
N MET A 186 4.72 -5.72 -14.05
CA MET A 186 3.30 -5.38 -13.97
C MET A 186 2.53 -5.97 -15.14
N GLN A 187 3.06 -5.85 -16.36
CA GLN A 187 2.43 -6.42 -17.56
C GLN A 187 2.27 -7.94 -17.47
N GLU A 188 3.27 -8.66 -16.96
CA GLU A 188 3.17 -10.12 -16.78
C GLU A 188 2.11 -10.49 -15.71
N ILE A 189 2.01 -9.71 -14.63
CA ILE A 189 0.96 -9.88 -13.61
C ILE A 189 -0.44 -9.59 -14.22
N ALA A 190 -0.58 -8.55 -15.03
CA ALA A 190 -1.84 -8.20 -15.69
C ALA A 190 -2.30 -9.30 -16.68
N LYS A 191 -1.39 -9.88 -17.46
CA LYS A 191 -1.68 -10.95 -18.45
C LYS A 191 -2.34 -12.17 -17.82
N VAL A 192 -2.07 -12.45 -16.56
CA VAL A 192 -2.64 -13.61 -15.85
C VAL A 192 -3.90 -13.24 -15.05
N GLY A 193 -4.46 -12.06 -15.25
CA GLY A 193 -5.72 -11.62 -14.66
C GLY A 193 -5.63 -11.24 -13.16
N ILE A 194 -4.42 -10.98 -12.64
CA ILE A 194 -4.25 -10.48 -11.28
C ILE A 194 -4.35 -8.96 -11.29
N LEU A 195 -5.13 -8.39 -10.36
CA LEU A 195 -5.23 -6.94 -10.19
C LEU A 195 -3.85 -6.36 -9.87
N THR A 196 -3.43 -5.39 -10.69
CA THR A 196 -2.12 -4.74 -10.55
C THR A 196 -2.19 -3.26 -10.88
N GLY A 197 -1.20 -2.51 -10.42
CA GLY A 197 -1.11 -1.08 -10.67
C GLY A 197 0.11 -0.45 -10.01
N THR A 198 0.19 0.87 -10.10
CA THR A 198 1.28 1.67 -9.52
C THR A 198 0.88 2.22 -8.16
N VAL A 199 1.74 2.03 -7.18
CA VAL A 199 1.75 2.80 -5.92
C VAL A 199 2.85 3.84 -6.04
N ALA A 200 2.46 5.07 -6.38
CA ALA A 200 3.35 6.23 -6.53
C ALA A 200 3.63 6.85 -5.15
N MET A 201 4.31 6.07 -4.30
CA MET A 201 4.64 6.44 -2.92
C MET A 201 6.10 6.12 -2.58
N PRO A 202 6.79 7.11 -1.98
CA PRO A 202 6.38 8.52 -1.85
C PRO A 202 6.69 9.30 -3.13
N LEU A 203 5.85 10.25 -3.51
CA LEU A 203 6.23 11.28 -4.46
C LEU A 203 7.08 12.34 -3.74
N LEU A 204 8.22 12.66 -4.35
CA LEU A 204 9.22 13.56 -3.77
C LEU A 204 8.99 14.99 -4.29
N PRO A 205 8.73 15.98 -3.41
CA PRO A 205 8.49 17.36 -3.83
C PRO A 205 9.59 17.91 -4.77
N ARG A 206 9.17 18.47 -5.90
CA ARG A 206 10.05 19.05 -6.94
C ARG A 206 11.01 18.08 -7.64
N LEU A 207 10.85 16.78 -7.41
CA LEU A 207 11.60 15.75 -8.13
C LEU A 207 10.69 14.87 -8.99
N CYS A 208 9.51 14.51 -8.47
CA CYS A 208 8.61 13.63 -9.19
C CYS A 208 7.11 13.95 -8.97
N ASP A 209 6.79 15.16 -8.52
CA ASP A 209 5.44 15.65 -8.30
C ASP A 209 4.94 16.64 -9.37
N ASP A 210 5.72 16.80 -10.47
CA ASP A 210 5.33 17.63 -11.62
C ASP A 210 4.33 16.89 -12.54
N ASP A 211 3.54 17.66 -13.28
CA ASP A 211 2.50 17.13 -14.16
C ASP A 211 3.02 16.17 -15.22
N HIS A 212 4.19 16.43 -15.79
CA HIS A 212 4.77 15.58 -16.83
C HIS A 212 5.06 14.17 -16.27
N ASN A 213 5.69 14.08 -15.09
CA ASN A 213 5.97 12.80 -14.45
C ASN A 213 4.69 12.09 -13.99
N LEU A 214 3.72 12.84 -13.40
CA LEU A 214 2.45 12.26 -12.95
C LEU A 214 1.65 11.68 -14.12
N GLN A 215 1.54 12.42 -15.23
CA GLN A 215 0.87 11.96 -16.44
C GLN A 215 1.57 10.73 -17.04
N ALA A 216 2.90 10.77 -17.16
CA ALA A 216 3.67 9.63 -17.64
C ALA A 216 3.50 8.38 -16.78
N LEU A 217 3.50 8.52 -15.44
CA LEU A 217 3.23 7.39 -14.51
C LEU A 217 1.87 6.74 -14.78
N VAL A 218 0.83 7.54 -14.95
CA VAL A 218 -0.52 7.04 -15.23
C VAL A 218 -0.57 6.34 -16.58
N GLN A 219 -0.03 6.95 -17.63
CA GLN A 219 0.01 6.38 -18.99
C GLN A 219 0.80 5.07 -19.03
N TRP A 220 1.99 5.05 -18.42
CA TRP A 220 2.79 3.82 -18.36
C TRP A 220 2.07 2.71 -17.59
N THR A 221 1.37 3.04 -16.52
CA THR A 221 0.56 2.08 -15.76
C THR A 221 -0.54 1.49 -16.64
N ALA A 222 -1.34 2.32 -17.31
CA ALA A 222 -2.40 1.87 -18.20
C ALA A 222 -1.87 1.00 -19.35
N ARG A 223 -0.81 1.45 -20.05
CA ARG A 223 -0.17 0.72 -21.16
C ARG A 223 0.36 -0.66 -20.74
N HIS A 224 0.76 -0.85 -19.48
CA HIS A 224 1.24 -2.13 -18.96
C HIS A 224 0.14 -2.93 -18.23
N GLY A 225 -1.14 -2.60 -18.46
CA GLY A 225 -2.29 -3.34 -17.96
C GLY A 225 -2.62 -3.07 -16.50
N GLY A 226 -1.97 -2.10 -15.86
CA GLY A 226 -2.31 -1.65 -14.51
C GLY A 226 -3.68 -0.97 -14.50
N LYS A 227 -4.41 -1.16 -13.39
CA LYS A 227 -5.79 -0.69 -13.22
C LYS A 227 -5.92 0.49 -12.25
N PHE A 228 -4.84 0.87 -11.59
CA PHE A 228 -4.84 1.98 -10.64
C PHE A 228 -3.47 2.65 -10.50
N VAL A 229 -3.50 3.93 -10.10
CA VAL A 229 -2.32 4.66 -9.63
C VAL A 229 -2.66 5.30 -8.29
N LEU A 230 -2.20 4.71 -7.20
CA LEU A 230 -2.38 5.26 -5.86
C LEU A 230 -1.20 6.19 -5.52
N GLY A 231 -1.45 7.48 -5.40
CA GLY A 231 -0.43 8.47 -5.03
C GLY A 231 -0.32 8.70 -3.52
N GLY A 232 0.88 9.07 -3.05
CA GLY A 232 1.09 9.47 -1.67
C GLY A 232 2.35 10.31 -1.47
N GLY A 233 2.28 11.26 -0.53
CA GLY A 233 3.37 12.18 -0.22
C GLY A 233 4.49 11.55 0.60
N LEU A 234 5.63 12.22 0.61
CA LEU A 234 6.78 11.83 1.44
C LEU A 234 6.51 12.15 2.91
N THR A 235 6.79 11.20 3.78
CA THR A 235 6.85 11.38 5.24
C THR A 235 8.28 11.18 5.71
N LEU A 236 8.74 11.98 6.64
CA LEU A 236 10.09 11.93 7.17
C LEU A 236 10.08 12.01 8.70
N ALA A 237 10.66 11.01 9.36
CA ALA A 237 10.78 10.98 10.81
C ALA A 237 12.15 10.47 11.24
N ASP A 238 12.56 10.84 12.44
CA ASP A 238 13.76 10.42 13.15
C ASP A 238 14.97 10.12 12.24
N GLN A 239 15.61 8.96 12.37
CA GLN A 239 16.80 8.59 11.58
C GLN A 239 16.54 8.43 10.07
N GLN A 240 15.29 8.14 9.65
CA GLN A 240 14.92 8.15 8.22
C GLN A 240 15.12 9.56 7.63
N LYS A 241 14.68 10.59 8.35
CA LYS A 241 14.84 11.98 7.92
C LYS A 241 16.30 12.38 7.83
N GLU A 242 17.12 12.00 8.81
CA GLU A 242 18.55 12.28 8.82
C GLU A 242 19.24 11.65 7.60
N PHE A 243 18.95 10.38 7.32
CA PHE A 243 19.49 9.67 6.16
C PHE A 243 19.06 10.32 4.85
N PHE A 244 17.76 10.61 4.70
CA PHE A 244 17.20 11.26 3.52
C PHE A 244 17.85 12.63 3.26
N MET A 245 17.90 13.50 4.28
CA MET A 245 18.46 14.86 4.16
C MET A 245 19.96 14.84 3.86
N ARG A 246 20.70 13.84 4.36
CA ARG A 246 22.10 13.65 4.00
C ARG A 246 22.27 13.33 2.52
N LEU A 247 21.52 12.37 1.97
CA LEU A 247 21.58 12.04 0.55
C LEU A 247 21.06 13.17 -0.32
N LEU A 248 20.04 13.89 0.11
CA LEU A 248 19.54 15.08 -0.58
C LEU A 248 20.64 16.15 -0.68
N ARG A 249 21.39 16.41 0.40
CA ARG A 249 22.51 17.37 0.41
C ARG A 249 23.62 16.97 -0.58
N GLN A 250 23.89 15.67 -0.69
CA GLN A 250 24.93 15.16 -1.56
C GLN A 250 24.54 15.21 -3.05
N ASN A 251 23.28 14.88 -3.36
CA ASN A 251 22.84 14.69 -4.74
C ASN A 251 21.99 15.85 -5.30
N HIS A 252 21.29 16.58 -4.43
CA HIS A 252 20.35 17.66 -4.78
C HIS A 252 20.49 18.85 -3.82
N PRO A 253 21.68 19.43 -3.62
CA PRO A 253 21.92 20.46 -2.61
C PRO A 253 21.00 21.70 -2.78
N TYR A 254 20.60 22.00 -4.00
CA TYR A 254 19.69 23.09 -4.32
C TYR A 254 18.27 22.92 -3.77
N LEU A 255 17.85 21.68 -3.46
CA LEU A 255 16.54 21.39 -2.84
C LEU A 255 16.59 21.42 -1.32
N LEU A 256 17.76 21.44 -0.71
CA LEU A 256 17.88 21.37 0.75
C LEU A 256 17.09 22.47 1.49
N PRO A 257 17.13 23.77 1.05
CA PRO A 257 16.31 24.81 1.69
C PRO A 257 14.82 24.54 1.62
N LEU A 258 14.32 24.00 0.49
CA LEU A 258 12.92 23.64 0.32
C LEU A 258 12.52 22.53 1.29
N TYR A 259 13.28 21.42 1.33
CA TYR A 259 12.95 20.29 2.20
C TYR A 259 13.08 20.63 3.69
N THR A 260 14.02 21.47 4.08
CA THR A 260 14.12 21.98 5.45
C THR A 260 12.86 22.76 5.86
N ARG A 261 12.30 23.56 4.94
CA ARG A 261 11.04 24.30 5.17
C ARG A 261 9.82 23.40 5.16
N LEU A 262 9.74 22.41 4.25
CA LEU A 262 8.60 21.48 4.15
C LEU A 262 8.54 20.53 5.35
N TYR A 263 9.70 20.13 5.88
CA TYR A 263 9.82 19.19 7.00
C TYR A 263 10.57 19.83 8.17
N PRO A 264 9.96 20.78 8.89
CA PRO A 264 10.59 21.37 10.07
C PRO A 264 10.84 20.33 11.17
N VAL A 265 11.62 20.68 12.17
CA VAL A 265 11.91 19.79 13.32
C VAL A 265 10.60 19.36 13.98
N GLY A 266 10.45 18.06 14.22
CA GLY A 266 9.24 17.47 14.81
C GLY A 266 8.08 17.26 13.84
N SER A 267 8.16 17.70 12.59
CA SER A 267 7.14 17.44 11.57
C SER A 267 7.38 16.10 10.87
N TYR A 268 6.33 15.32 10.75
CA TYR A 268 6.29 14.03 10.05
C TYR A 268 5.87 14.18 8.57
N SER A 269 4.88 15.02 8.32
CA SER A 269 4.32 15.29 6.99
C SER A 269 4.78 16.65 6.47
N PRO A 270 4.76 16.89 5.15
CA PRO A 270 5.12 18.18 4.60
C PRO A 270 4.15 19.28 5.06
N ALA A 271 4.68 20.50 5.22
CA ALA A 271 3.88 21.67 5.56
C ALA A 271 2.90 22.07 4.45
N GLN A 272 3.19 21.68 3.19
CA GLN A 272 2.29 21.92 2.06
C GLN A 272 1.34 20.74 1.85
N PRO A 273 0.07 21.01 1.49
CA PRO A 273 -0.90 19.94 1.27
C PRO A 273 -0.54 19.06 0.07
N TRP A 274 -0.57 17.79 0.26
CA TRP A 274 -0.53 16.76 -0.78
C TRP A 274 -1.70 16.84 -1.78
N LYS A 275 -2.79 17.54 -1.40
CA LYS A 275 -4.09 17.51 -2.07
C LYS A 275 -4.05 17.84 -3.55
N GLN A 276 -3.29 18.86 -3.96
CA GLN A 276 -3.18 19.24 -5.37
C GLN A 276 -2.56 18.12 -6.23
N VAL A 277 -1.53 17.43 -5.73
CA VAL A 277 -0.92 16.31 -6.45
C VAL A 277 -1.91 15.15 -6.57
N GLY A 278 -2.68 14.87 -5.51
CA GLY A 278 -3.74 13.85 -5.54
C GLY A 278 -4.84 14.17 -6.57
N LEU A 279 -5.26 15.42 -6.68
CA LEU A 279 -6.25 15.87 -7.69
C LEU A 279 -5.71 15.70 -9.12
N ARG A 280 -4.43 16.03 -9.36
CA ARG A 280 -3.79 15.83 -10.67
C ARG A 280 -3.70 14.35 -11.07
N ILE A 281 -3.31 13.48 -10.12
CA ILE A 281 -3.31 12.03 -10.38
C ILE A 281 -4.72 11.55 -10.75
N ARG A 282 -5.75 11.99 -10.02
CA ARG A 282 -7.15 11.64 -10.31
C ARG A 282 -7.55 12.06 -11.72
N GLU A 283 -7.25 13.30 -12.12
CA GLU A 283 -7.52 13.83 -13.46
C GLU A 283 -6.86 12.97 -14.55
N PHE A 284 -5.57 12.66 -14.42
CA PHE A 284 -4.87 11.82 -15.38
C PHE A 284 -5.40 10.38 -15.40
N CYS A 285 -5.75 9.81 -14.25
CA CYS A 285 -6.38 8.48 -14.17
C CYS A 285 -7.73 8.43 -14.88
N GLN A 286 -8.54 9.49 -14.78
CA GLN A 286 -9.82 9.60 -15.52
C GLN A 286 -9.60 9.61 -17.03
N LEU A 287 -8.58 10.32 -17.52
CA LEU A 287 -8.25 10.36 -18.96
C LEU A 287 -7.79 8.98 -19.49
N GLU A 288 -7.11 8.20 -18.69
CA GLU A 288 -6.61 6.86 -19.08
C GLU A 288 -7.58 5.73 -18.66
N HIS A 289 -8.77 6.05 -18.15
CA HIS A 289 -9.79 5.09 -17.71
C HIS A 289 -9.29 4.05 -16.69
N ILE A 290 -8.44 4.48 -15.77
CA ILE A 290 -8.01 3.70 -14.62
C ILE A 290 -8.34 4.43 -13.31
N SER A 291 -8.27 3.73 -12.17
CA SER A 291 -8.60 4.31 -10.88
C SER A 291 -7.41 5.06 -10.25
N ASP A 292 -7.67 6.14 -9.51
CA ASP A 292 -6.72 6.76 -8.59
C ASP A 292 -6.73 6.09 -7.20
N ARG A 293 -7.55 5.04 -7.05
CA ARG A 293 -7.67 4.21 -5.84
C ARG A 293 -7.49 2.74 -6.20
N ILE A 294 -7.10 1.94 -5.20
CA ILE A 294 -7.00 0.49 -5.39
C ILE A 294 -8.41 -0.11 -5.33
N PRO A 295 -8.90 -0.78 -6.39
CA PRO A 295 -10.16 -1.50 -6.32
C PRO A 295 -10.13 -2.55 -5.20
N ARG A 296 -11.20 -2.59 -4.41
CA ARG A 296 -11.25 -3.48 -3.24
C ARG A 296 -11.32 -4.95 -3.66
N PRO A 297 -10.36 -5.80 -3.23
CA PRO A 297 -10.43 -7.23 -3.48
C PRO A 297 -11.54 -7.87 -2.62
N ILE A 298 -12.52 -8.51 -3.28
CA ILE A 298 -13.62 -9.20 -2.64
C ILE A 298 -13.43 -10.71 -2.83
N ILE A 299 -13.43 -11.46 -1.73
CA ILE A 299 -13.26 -12.92 -1.76
C ILE A 299 -14.44 -13.56 -2.50
N PRO A 300 -14.22 -14.52 -3.41
CA PRO A 300 -15.32 -15.23 -4.07
C PRO A 300 -16.25 -15.90 -3.04
N GLY A 301 -17.56 -15.71 -3.19
CA GLY A 301 -18.56 -16.24 -2.25
C GLY A 301 -18.65 -15.49 -0.91
N GLU A 302 -18.05 -14.31 -0.78
CA GLU A 302 -18.18 -13.44 0.40
C GLU A 302 -19.66 -13.05 0.61
N LYS A 303 -20.21 -13.46 1.74
CA LYS A 303 -21.63 -13.19 2.07
C LYS A 303 -21.95 -11.70 2.23
N ARG A 304 -20.94 -10.89 2.58
CA ARG A 304 -21.06 -9.44 2.75
C ARG A 304 -20.37 -8.69 1.61
N SER A 305 -20.41 -9.25 0.41
CA SER A 305 -19.78 -8.63 -0.76
C SER A 305 -20.35 -7.24 -1.07
N LEU A 306 -21.67 -7.08 -0.88
CA LEU A 306 -22.35 -5.80 -1.07
C LEU A 306 -21.91 -4.75 -0.05
N ASN A 307 -21.75 -5.13 1.23
CA ASN A 307 -21.18 -4.23 2.24
C ASN A 307 -19.81 -3.73 1.78
N LYS A 308 -18.93 -4.62 1.31
CA LYS A 308 -17.59 -4.28 0.86
C LYS A 308 -17.58 -3.35 -0.34
N ARG A 309 -18.49 -3.52 -1.31
CA ARG A 309 -18.65 -2.62 -2.47
C ARG A 309 -19.14 -1.24 -2.05
N ILE A 310 -20.14 -1.16 -1.18
CA ILE A 310 -20.66 0.12 -0.68
C ILE A 310 -19.56 0.84 0.12
N VAL A 311 -18.84 0.12 0.99
CA VAL A 311 -17.73 0.69 1.76
C VAL A 311 -16.63 1.23 0.85
N GLU A 312 -16.30 0.54 -0.25
CA GLU A 312 -15.35 1.03 -1.25
C GLU A 312 -15.77 2.39 -1.80
N VAL A 313 -17.01 2.51 -2.30
CA VAL A 313 -17.52 3.78 -2.84
C VAL A 313 -17.53 4.88 -1.78
N LEU A 314 -17.98 4.59 -0.56
CA LEU A 314 -18.01 5.57 0.53
C LEU A 314 -16.60 6.01 0.96
N ALA A 315 -15.64 5.12 0.96
CA ALA A 315 -14.24 5.42 1.29
C ALA A 315 -13.57 6.26 0.19
N ASP A 316 -13.84 5.97 -1.07
CA ASP A 316 -13.35 6.74 -2.20
C ASP A 316 -13.94 8.16 -2.19
N GLN A 317 -15.26 8.28 -1.96
CA GLN A 317 -15.90 9.58 -1.78
C GLN A 317 -15.32 10.36 -0.60
N CYS A 318 -15.06 9.69 0.53
CA CYS A 318 -14.40 10.32 1.67
C CYS A 318 -13.02 10.89 1.30
N TYR A 319 -12.23 10.15 0.55
CA TYR A 319 -10.92 10.58 0.09
C TYR A 319 -11.02 11.77 -0.87
N TRP A 320 -11.89 11.72 -1.87
CA TRP A 320 -12.06 12.81 -2.84
C TRP A 320 -12.60 14.09 -2.19
N LEU A 321 -13.56 13.97 -1.29
CA LEU A 321 -14.04 15.10 -0.52
C LEU A 321 -12.95 15.79 0.32
N ASP A 322 -12.02 14.99 0.87
CA ASP A 322 -10.86 15.55 1.59
C ASP A 322 -9.90 16.26 0.65
N LEU A 323 -9.62 15.72 -0.53
CA LEU A 323 -8.81 16.38 -1.58
C LEU A 323 -9.42 17.72 -2.02
N GLU A 324 -10.75 17.77 -2.16
CA GLU A 324 -11.50 18.93 -2.60
C GLU A 324 -11.73 19.97 -1.49
N ASN A 325 -11.14 19.76 -0.30
CA ASN A 325 -11.32 20.61 0.88
C ASN A 325 -12.79 20.77 1.33
N ALA A 326 -13.61 19.71 1.17
CA ALA A 326 -14.95 19.70 1.71
C ALA A 326 -14.93 19.82 3.25
N SER A 327 -16.06 20.24 3.84
CA SER A 327 -16.14 20.37 5.30
C SER A 327 -15.80 19.05 6.01
N SER A 328 -15.09 19.15 7.12
CA SER A 328 -14.72 17.98 7.92
C SER A 328 -15.93 17.14 8.34
N GLN A 329 -17.06 17.78 8.63
CA GLN A 329 -18.31 17.09 8.94
C GLN A 329 -18.78 16.19 7.80
N ARG A 330 -18.68 16.66 6.55
CA ARG A 330 -19.05 15.86 5.37
C ARG A 330 -18.12 14.69 5.18
N VAL A 331 -16.81 14.92 5.27
CA VAL A 331 -15.79 13.84 5.19
C VAL A 331 -16.02 12.78 6.26
N TRP A 332 -16.29 13.21 7.51
CA TRP A 332 -16.55 12.28 8.61
C TRP A 332 -17.88 11.53 8.47
N ALA A 333 -18.92 12.13 7.87
CA ALA A 333 -20.17 11.42 7.61
C ALA A 333 -19.96 10.21 6.71
N TYR A 334 -19.24 10.36 5.59
CA TYR A 334 -18.89 9.24 4.71
C TYR A 334 -18.01 8.20 5.41
N ARG A 335 -17.01 8.65 6.16
CA ARG A 335 -16.10 7.75 6.88
C ARG A 335 -16.80 6.90 7.94
N ASN A 336 -17.64 7.54 8.76
CA ASN A 336 -18.38 6.84 9.81
C ASN A 336 -19.39 5.84 9.23
N THR A 337 -20.08 6.23 8.16
CA THR A 337 -21.00 5.34 7.44
C THR A 337 -20.26 4.14 6.83
N ALA A 338 -19.11 4.36 6.20
CA ALA A 338 -18.28 3.27 5.69
C ALA A 338 -17.87 2.30 6.82
N TRP A 339 -17.45 2.81 7.96
CA TRP A 339 -17.10 1.99 9.11
C TRP A 339 -18.29 1.24 9.70
N ALA A 340 -19.46 1.89 9.77
CA ALA A 340 -20.68 1.27 10.28
C ALA A 340 -21.11 0.09 9.40
N ILE A 341 -21.08 0.25 8.08
CA ILE A 341 -21.41 -0.83 7.13
C ILE A 341 -20.35 -1.94 7.15
N GLU A 342 -19.06 -1.60 7.27
CA GLU A 342 -17.98 -2.59 7.39
C GLU A 342 -18.14 -3.48 8.63
N ASP A 343 -18.59 -2.92 9.74
CA ASP A 343 -18.76 -3.62 11.01
C ASP A 343 -20.07 -4.44 11.08
N LEU A 344 -21.01 -4.29 10.16
CA LEU A 344 -22.23 -5.08 10.13
C LEU A 344 -21.93 -6.58 10.01
N GLU A 345 -22.59 -7.39 10.83
CA GLU A 345 -22.50 -8.85 10.75
C GLU A 345 -23.31 -9.41 9.58
N GLN A 346 -24.37 -8.70 9.17
CA GLN A 346 -25.28 -9.06 8.08
C GLN A 346 -24.96 -8.25 6.82
N ASP A 347 -25.40 -8.78 5.68
CA ASP A 347 -25.39 -8.03 4.43
C ASP A 347 -26.41 -6.88 4.51
N VAL A 348 -25.97 -5.68 4.16
CA VAL A 348 -26.79 -4.47 4.25
C VAL A 348 -27.99 -4.51 3.30
N GLY A 349 -27.88 -5.24 2.18
CA GLY A 349 -29.00 -5.49 1.28
C GLY A 349 -30.09 -6.35 1.93
N LEU A 350 -29.72 -7.32 2.78
CA LEU A 350 -30.69 -8.07 3.56
C LEU A 350 -31.39 -7.20 4.60
N VAL A 351 -30.63 -6.32 5.28
CA VAL A 351 -31.21 -5.36 6.24
C VAL A 351 -32.24 -4.46 5.54
N TYR A 352 -31.86 -3.94 4.36
CA TYR A 352 -32.75 -3.09 3.56
C TYR A 352 -33.95 -3.87 3.02
N GLY A 353 -33.80 -5.09 2.53
CA GLY A 353 -34.88 -5.93 2.02
C GLY A 353 -35.93 -6.28 3.08
N GLN A 354 -35.49 -6.45 4.34
CA GLN A 354 -36.40 -6.81 5.45
C GLN A 354 -37.12 -5.60 6.03
N MET A 355 -36.47 -4.46 6.20
CA MET A 355 -36.98 -3.30 6.94
C MET A 355 -37.07 -2.01 6.12
N GLY A 356 -36.62 -2.04 4.84
CA GLY A 356 -36.57 -0.88 3.98
C GLY A 356 -35.66 0.19 4.56
N ARG A 357 -35.99 1.44 4.29
CA ARG A 357 -35.23 2.61 4.77
C ARG A 357 -35.07 2.64 6.30
N LYS A 358 -36.05 2.15 7.07
CA LYS A 358 -35.97 2.08 8.54
C LYS A 358 -34.80 1.18 9.00
N GLY A 359 -34.51 0.11 8.25
CA GLY A 359 -33.37 -0.75 8.53
C GLY A 359 -32.06 -0.01 8.41
N LEU A 360 -31.88 0.84 7.38
CA LEU A 360 -30.69 1.69 7.22
C LEU A 360 -30.60 2.77 8.32
N GLU A 361 -31.72 3.36 8.71
CA GLU A 361 -31.80 4.35 9.79
C GLU A 361 -31.47 3.76 11.17
N SER A 362 -31.62 2.46 11.36
CA SER A 362 -31.26 1.78 12.60
C SER A 362 -29.76 1.49 12.73
N ILE A 363 -28.97 1.64 11.67
CA ILE A 363 -27.52 1.44 11.71
C ILE A 363 -26.88 2.61 12.45
N GLU A 364 -26.21 2.29 13.55
CA GLU A 364 -25.51 3.30 14.35
C GLU A 364 -24.52 4.11 13.50
N ASN A 365 -24.47 5.42 13.68
CA ASN A 365 -23.61 6.36 12.95
C ASN A 365 -23.96 6.56 11.46
N VAL A 366 -25.14 6.12 11.00
CA VAL A 366 -25.65 6.40 9.65
C VAL A 366 -26.75 7.46 9.74
N GLY A 367 -26.43 8.72 9.48
CA GLY A 367 -27.39 9.82 9.55
C GLY A 367 -28.33 9.85 8.33
N PRO A 368 -29.43 10.63 8.38
CA PRO A 368 -30.48 10.63 7.34
C PRO A 368 -29.99 10.90 5.92
N LYS A 369 -28.99 11.79 5.75
CA LYS A 369 -28.38 12.08 4.43
C LYS A 369 -27.59 10.86 3.92
N MET A 370 -26.92 10.15 4.81
CA MET A 370 -26.13 8.96 4.44
C MET A 370 -27.02 7.77 4.16
N VAL A 371 -28.17 7.66 4.82
CA VAL A 371 -29.21 6.67 4.48
C VAL A 371 -29.62 6.78 3.01
N ALA A 372 -29.90 8.01 2.53
CA ALA A 372 -30.23 8.24 1.12
C ALA A 372 -29.08 7.83 0.16
N VAL A 373 -27.83 8.12 0.53
CA VAL A 373 -26.65 7.72 -0.26
C VAL A 373 -26.55 6.19 -0.32
N VAL A 374 -26.67 5.50 0.81
CA VAL A 374 -26.61 4.04 0.87
C VAL A 374 -27.75 3.40 0.08
N GLU A 375 -28.95 3.95 0.18
CA GLU A 375 -30.13 3.48 -0.59
C GLU A 375 -29.92 3.60 -2.10
N THR A 376 -29.34 4.73 -2.56
CA THR A 376 -28.96 4.89 -3.98
C THR A 376 -27.96 3.80 -4.42
N LEU A 377 -26.89 3.59 -3.65
CA LEU A 377 -25.88 2.58 -3.96
C LEU A 377 -26.46 1.15 -3.95
N LEU A 378 -27.37 0.86 -3.03
CA LEU A 378 -28.07 -0.44 -3.00
C LEU A 378 -28.86 -0.68 -4.29
N ASN A 379 -29.59 0.34 -4.76
CA ASN A 379 -30.37 0.25 -6.00
C ASN A 379 -29.47 0.08 -7.23
N GLU A 380 -28.34 0.80 -7.31
CA GLU A 380 -27.36 0.67 -8.39
C GLU A 380 -26.76 -0.73 -8.43
N PHE A 381 -26.27 -1.25 -7.30
CA PHE A 381 -25.66 -2.57 -7.24
C PHE A 381 -26.66 -3.74 -7.36
N SER A 382 -27.97 -3.52 -7.04
CA SER A 382 -28.99 -4.52 -7.23
C SER A 382 -29.38 -4.67 -8.71
N ALA A 383 -29.24 -3.63 -9.52
CA ALA A 383 -29.45 -3.68 -10.96
C ALA A 383 -28.35 -4.46 -11.70
N ASP A 384 -27.15 -4.60 -11.11
CA ASP A 384 -26.00 -5.34 -11.67
C ASP A 384 -25.94 -6.81 -11.22
N LEU A 385 -26.87 -7.27 -10.40
CA LEU A 385 -26.99 -8.68 -10.02
C LEU A 385 -27.74 -9.44 -11.13
N PRO A 386 -27.14 -10.54 -11.68
CA PRO A 386 -27.76 -11.31 -12.75
C PRO A 386 -29.03 -12.03 -12.33
#